data_465669947239489a256fdf5882092629
#
_entry.id   465669947239489a256fdf5882092629
#
_cell.length_a   1.000
_cell.length_b   1.000
_cell.length_c   1.000
_cell.angle_alpha   90.00
_cell.angle_beta   90.00
_cell.angle_gamma   90.00
#
_symmetry.space_group_name_H-M   'P 1'
#
loop_
_entity.id
_entity.type
_entity.pdbx_description
1 polymer ?
#
loop_
_entity_poly.entity_id
_entity_poly.type
_entity_poly.pdbx_seq_one_letter_code
_entity_poly.pdbx_strand_id
1 'polypeptide(L)'
;MDDKEMIGAIQSTMYHQCQWRGYAAPADILVDIGVLSRKKYEDWRYGRISYLESACTVNLRKLSWIMHQIRSYGSQSGLKPSFCYYKQWGVKKLSGQGHKPVIPLRFSKSGNLEIERWYATHFVDSKRIAQLKVETAIRNG
;
A
#
# COMPACT_ATOMS: atom_id res chain seq x y z
N MET A 1 -21.37 -2.89 -0.74
CA MET A 1 -20.62 -4.15 -0.97
C MET A 1 -20.66 -4.96 0.31
N ASP A 2 -21.13 -6.18 0.28
CA ASP A 2 -21.15 -7.05 1.45
C ASP A 2 -19.75 -7.62 1.72
N ASP A 3 -19.60 -8.33 2.84
CA ASP A 3 -18.28 -8.85 3.25
C ASP A 3 -17.72 -9.85 2.25
N LYS A 4 -18.54 -10.69 1.67
CA LYS A 4 -18.13 -11.69 0.68
C LYS A 4 -17.61 -11.00 -0.58
N GLU A 5 -18.32 -9.99 -1.05
CA GLU A 5 -17.89 -9.21 -2.21
C GLU A 5 -16.60 -8.44 -1.93
N MET A 6 -16.46 -7.89 -0.72
CA MET A 6 -15.26 -7.17 -0.30
C MET A 6 -14.06 -8.12 -0.26
N ILE A 7 -14.21 -9.32 0.28
CA ILE A 7 -13.14 -10.33 0.29
C ILE A 7 -12.70 -10.63 -1.14
N GLY A 8 -13.67 -10.86 -2.04
CA GLY A 8 -13.37 -11.12 -3.45
C GLY A 8 -12.61 -9.96 -4.11
N ALA A 9 -13.04 -8.73 -3.81
CA ALA A 9 -12.38 -7.54 -4.34
C ALA A 9 -10.93 -7.41 -3.84
N ILE A 10 -10.70 -7.66 -2.55
CA ILE A 10 -9.36 -7.63 -1.97
C ILE A 10 -8.45 -8.67 -2.62
N GLN A 11 -8.93 -9.91 -2.72
CA GLN A 11 -8.14 -11.01 -3.30
C GLN A 11 -7.82 -10.75 -4.77
N SER A 12 -8.81 -10.32 -5.55
CA SER A 12 -8.63 -9.98 -6.96
C SER A 12 -7.63 -8.84 -7.15
N THR A 13 -7.76 -7.79 -6.36
CA THR A 13 -6.87 -6.63 -6.41
C THR A 13 -5.42 -7.02 -6.08
N MET A 14 -5.23 -7.79 -5.03
CA MET A 14 -3.89 -8.25 -4.65
C MET A 14 -3.27 -9.11 -5.75
N TYR A 15 -4.06 -10.02 -6.31
CA TYR A 15 -3.61 -10.86 -7.43
C TYR A 15 -3.16 -9.99 -8.62
N HIS A 16 -3.97 -9.02 -9.02
CA HIS A 16 -3.66 -8.18 -10.16
C HIS A 16 -2.46 -7.27 -9.92
N GLN A 17 -2.31 -6.70 -8.73
CA GLN A 17 -1.12 -5.91 -8.40
C GLN A 17 0.15 -6.77 -8.48
N CYS A 18 0.11 -8.00 -7.95
CA CYS A 18 1.22 -8.92 -8.04
C CYS A 18 1.55 -9.29 -9.50
N GLN A 19 0.54 -9.54 -10.33
CA GLN A 19 0.77 -9.86 -11.74
C GLN A 19 1.41 -8.69 -12.47
N TRP A 20 0.98 -7.47 -12.17
CA TRP A 20 1.46 -6.28 -12.85
C TRP A 20 2.90 -5.88 -12.45
N ARG A 21 3.22 -5.93 -11.17
CA ARG A 21 4.49 -5.38 -10.67
C ARG A 21 5.22 -6.28 -9.67
N GLY A 22 4.65 -7.43 -9.31
CA GLY A 22 5.30 -8.39 -8.42
C GLY A 22 5.02 -8.18 -6.94
N TYR A 23 4.20 -7.20 -6.57
CA TYR A 23 3.83 -6.99 -5.16
C TYR A 23 2.50 -6.27 -5.04
N ALA A 24 1.85 -6.46 -3.90
CA ALA A 24 0.63 -5.76 -3.52
C ALA A 24 0.90 -4.88 -2.30
N ALA A 25 0.34 -3.67 -2.30
CA ALA A 25 0.54 -2.69 -1.23
C ALA A 25 -0.80 -2.28 -0.61
N PRO A 26 -0.93 -2.28 0.73
CA PRO A 26 -2.21 -1.95 1.37
C PRO A 26 -2.82 -0.63 0.93
N ALA A 27 -2.04 0.45 0.87
CA ALA A 27 -2.57 1.75 0.45
C ALA A 27 -3.16 1.69 -0.96
N ASP A 28 -2.49 1.02 -1.89
CA ASP A 28 -2.96 0.87 -3.26
C ASP A 28 -4.18 -0.05 -3.33
N ILE A 29 -4.24 -1.07 -2.49
CA ILE A 29 -5.40 -1.96 -2.39
C ILE A 29 -6.63 -1.15 -1.96
N LEU A 30 -6.49 -0.27 -0.95
CA LEU A 30 -7.59 0.57 -0.50
C LEU A 30 -8.12 1.47 -1.61
N VAL A 31 -7.23 1.98 -2.47
CA VAL A 31 -7.64 2.76 -3.64
C VAL A 31 -8.41 1.88 -4.63
N ASP A 32 -7.86 0.73 -4.96
CA ASP A 32 -8.43 -0.15 -5.99
C ASP A 32 -9.79 -0.73 -5.58
N ILE A 33 -10.03 -0.97 -4.29
CA ILE A 33 -11.34 -1.44 -3.83
C ILE A 33 -12.32 -0.31 -3.53
N GLY A 34 -11.93 0.94 -3.77
CA GLY A 34 -12.83 2.09 -3.63
C GLY A 34 -13.01 2.65 -2.23
N VAL A 35 -12.21 2.21 -1.27
CA VAL A 35 -12.26 2.70 0.12
C VAL A 35 -11.53 4.02 0.29
N LEU A 36 -10.57 4.28 -0.58
CA LEU A 36 -9.76 5.49 -0.59
C LEU A 36 -9.73 6.04 -2.01
N SER A 37 -10.15 7.31 -2.21
CA SER A 37 -10.08 7.89 -3.55
C SER A 37 -8.62 8.17 -3.94
N ARG A 38 -8.34 8.13 -5.25
CA ARG A 38 -7.00 8.45 -5.75
C ARG A 38 -6.58 9.87 -5.35
N LYS A 39 -7.51 10.83 -5.42
CA LYS A 39 -7.23 12.21 -5.03
C LYS A 39 -6.82 12.31 -3.57
N LYS A 40 -7.55 11.66 -2.67
CA LYS A 40 -7.22 11.68 -1.24
C LYS A 40 -5.93 10.93 -0.92
N TYR A 41 -5.66 9.85 -1.67
CA TYR A 41 -4.37 9.16 -1.56
C TYR A 41 -3.23 10.12 -1.91
N GLU A 42 -3.36 10.87 -3.00
CA GLU A 42 -2.34 11.84 -3.40
C GLU A 42 -2.24 12.98 -2.40
N ASP A 43 -3.36 13.49 -1.88
CA ASP A 43 -3.35 14.51 -0.84
C ASP A 43 -2.60 14.05 0.40
N TRP A 44 -2.76 12.79 0.78
CA TRP A 44 -2.00 12.20 1.87
C TRP A 44 -0.52 12.11 1.52
N ARG A 45 -0.16 11.67 0.32
CA ARG A 45 1.23 11.60 -0.13
C ARG A 45 1.92 12.96 -0.14
N TYR A 46 1.17 14.02 -0.42
CA TYR A 46 1.71 15.39 -0.41
C TYR A 46 1.62 16.07 0.97
N GLY A 47 1.23 15.34 2.00
CA GLY A 47 1.19 15.87 3.37
C GLY A 47 -0.01 16.76 3.68
N ARG A 48 -1.01 16.79 2.82
CA ARG A 48 -2.23 17.60 3.03
C ARG A 48 -3.23 16.94 3.96
N ILE A 49 -3.08 15.65 4.21
CA ILE A 49 -3.90 14.84 5.11
C ILE A 49 -2.97 14.23 6.15
N SER A 50 -3.31 14.37 7.43
CA SER A 50 -2.43 14.01 8.55
C SER A 50 -2.17 12.50 8.68
N TYR A 51 -3.19 11.68 8.40
CA TYR A 51 -3.03 10.22 8.45
C TYR A 51 -4.03 9.56 7.50
N LEU A 52 -3.60 8.46 6.90
CA LEU A 52 -4.34 7.80 5.80
C LEU A 52 -5.76 7.39 6.21
N GLU A 53 -5.93 6.86 7.41
CA GLU A 53 -7.24 6.38 7.89
C GLU A 53 -8.31 7.45 7.82
N SER A 54 -7.96 8.72 8.04
CA SER A 54 -8.93 9.82 8.01
C SER A 54 -9.49 10.08 6.62
N ALA A 55 -8.80 9.63 5.59
CA ALA A 55 -9.19 9.83 4.20
C ALA A 55 -10.07 8.69 3.67
N CYS A 56 -10.14 7.58 4.41
CA CYS A 56 -10.91 6.41 3.98
C CYS A 56 -12.41 6.59 4.25
N THR A 57 -13.23 5.98 3.40
CA THR A 57 -14.70 6.13 3.44
C THR A 57 -15.39 5.19 4.41
N VAL A 58 -14.65 4.28 5.03
CA VAL A 58 -15.19 3.31 6.00
C VAL A 58 -14.63 3.61 7.40
N ASN A 59 -15.31 3.12 8.44
CA ASN A 59 -14.87 3.34 9.81
C ASN A 59 -13.65 2.47 10.17
N LEU A 60 -13.05 2.75 11.34
CA LEU A 60 -11.83 2.06 11.77
C LEU A 60 -12.02 0.56 11.95
N ARG A 61 -13.21 0.13 12.40
CA ARG A 61 -13.52 -1.30 12.54
C ARG A 61 -13.45 -2.00 11.18
N LYS A 62 -14.06 -1.40 10.16
CA LYS A 62 -14.06 -1.96 8.81
C LYS A 62 -12.66 -1.95 8.22
N LEU A 63 -11.89 -0.88 8.43
CA LEU A 63 -10.49 -0.81 8.00
C LEU A 63 -9.65 -1.92 8.63
N SER A 64 -9.81 -2.12 9.94
CA SER A 64 -9.10 -3.18 10.65
C SER A 64 -9.42 -4.56 10.06
N TRP A 65 -10.69 -4.81 9.76
CA TRP A 65 -11.12 -6.05 9.12
C TRP A 65 -10.52 -6.21 7.71
N ILE A 66 -10.53 -5.14 6.92
CA ILE A 66 -9.93 -5.13 5.57
C ILE A 66 -8.44 -5.46 5.67
N MET A 67 -7.71 -4.82 6.57
CA MET A 67 -6.28 -5.05 6.76
C MET A 67 -6.01 -6.50 7.18
N HIS A 68 -6.87 -7.08 8.02
CA HIS A 68 -6.76 -8.49 8.37
C HIS A 68 -6.95 -9.39 7.15
N GLN A 69 -7.93 -9.09 6.28
CA GLN A 69 -8.16 -9.85 5.06
C GLN A 69 -6.95 -9.78 4.12
N ILE A 70 -6.32 -8.62 4.02
CA ILE A 70 -5.11 -8.44 3.22
C ILE A 70 -3.98 -9.34 3.72
N ARG A 71 -3.72 -9.33 5.03
CA ARG A 71 -2.67 -10.15 5.62
C ARG A 71 -2.97 -11.65 5.47
N SER A 72 -4.23 -12.02 5.66
CA SER A 72 -4.67 -13.41 5.53
C SER A 72 -4.44 -13.94 4.11
N TYR A 73 -4.86 -13.18 3.10
CA TYR A 73 -4.65 -13.56 1.71
C TYR A 73 -3.16 -13.63 1.37
N GLY A 74 -2.38 -12.65 1.83
CA GLY A 74 -0.94 -12.64 1.60
C GLY A 74 -0.26 -13.89 2.15
N SER A 75 -0.62 -14.27 3.38
CA SER A 75 -0.09 -15.47 4.02
C SER A 75 -0.51 -16.75 3.28
N GLN A 76 -1.80 -16.87 2.97
CA GLN A 76 -2.35 -18.05 2.27
C GLN A 76 -1.75 -18.21 0.87
N SER A 77 -1.43 -17.11 0.22
CA SER A 77 -0.90 -17.11 -1.15
C SER A 77 0.62 -17.22 -1.21
N GLY A 78 1.27 -17.34 -0.06
CA GLY A 78 2.73 -17.47 -0.01
C GLY A 78 3.48 -16.19 -0.36
N LEU A 79 2.84 -15.02 -0.23
CA LEU A 79 3.49 -13.76 -0.50
C LEU A 79 4.41 -13.38 0.66
N LYS A 80 5.55 -12.80 0.33
CA LYS A 80 6.56 -12.43 1.34
C LYS A 80 6.30 -11.02 1.86
N PRO A 81 6.11 -10.83 3.17
CA PRO A 81 5.97 -9.48 3.71
C PRO A 81 7.29 -8.71 3.61
N SER A 82 7.21 -7.47 3.18
CA SER A 82 8.35 -6.58 3.03
C SER A 82 7.98 -5.19 3.52
N PHE A 83 8.70 -4.71 4.54
CA PHE A 83 8.45 -3.37 5.09
C PHE A 83 8.95 -2.31 4.12
N CYS A 84 8.13 -1.26 3.90
CA CYS A 84 8.46 -0.16 3.03
C CYS A 84 8.28 1.17 3.74
N TYR A 85 9.19 2.11 3.52
CA TYR A 85 9.07 3.45 4.04
C TYR A 85 8.19 4.29 3.12
N TYR A 86 7.23 4.99 3.71
CA TYR A 86 6.40 5.96 3.00
C TYR A 86 6.82 7.36 3.45
N LYS A 87 7.30 8.14 2.50
CA LYS A 87 7.72 9.51 2.75
C LYS A 87 6.86 10.49 1.94
N GLN A 88 6.75 11.71 2.43
CA GLN A 88 5.99 12.77 1.77
C GLN A 88 6.58 13.11 0.41
N TRP A 89 5.72 13.27 -0.58
CA TRP A 89 6.08 13.73 -1.92
C TRP A 89 6.17 15.25 -1.95
N GLY A 90 6.91 15.78 -2.93
CA GLY A 90 6.98 17.21 -3.19
C GLY A 90 7.74 18.02 -2.16
N VAL A 91 8.51 17.36 -1.29
CA VAL A 91 9.33 18.06 -0.29
C VAL A 91 10.51 18.76 -0.99
N LYS A 92 10.68 20.05 -0.70
CA LYS A 92 11.75 20.84 -1.30
C LYS A 92 13.01 20.78 -0.46
N LYS A 93 14.16 20.82 -1.14
CA LYS A 93 15.46 20.96 -0.51
C LYS A 93 15.54 22.31 0.18
N LEU A 94 15.93 22.30 1.46
CA LEU A 94 16.14 23.54 2.21
C LEU A 94 17.44 24.20 1.80
N SER A 95 17.46 25.54 1.86
CA SER A 95 18.64 26.33 1.54
C SER A 95 19.83 25.89 2.41
N GLY A 96 20.98 25.66 1.77
CA GLY A 96 22.21 25.27 2.47
C GLY A 96 22.31 23.77 2.77
N GLN A 97 21.30 22.97 2.43
CA GLN A 97 21.34 21.51 2.65
C GLN A 97 21.75 20.78 1.37
N GLY A 98 22.49 19.68 1.53
CA GLY A 98 22.92 18.83 0.43
C GLY A 98 21.86 17.88 -0.10
N HIS A 99 20.77 17.66 0.63
CA HIS A 99 19.71 16.71 0.27
C HIS A 99 18.35 17.20 0.77
N LYS A 100 17.27 16.62 0.23
CA LYS A 100 15.91 16.93 0.67
C LYS A 100 15.65 16.31 2.03
N PRO A 101 14.95 17.02 2.94
CA PRO A 101 14.51 16.38 4.18
C PRO A 101 13.54 15.26 3.89
N VAL A 102 13.57 14.19 4.71
CA VAL A 102 12.64 13.07 4.62
C VAL A 102 11.56 13.27 5.67
N ILE A 103 10.31 13.41 5.22
CA ILE A 103 9.15 13.55 6.10
C ILE A 103 8.36 12.26 6.03
N PRO A 104 8.35 11.44 7.11
CA PRO A 104 7.61 10.19 7.11
C PRO A 104 6.11 10.46 7.12
N LEU A 105 5.35 9.58 6.45
CA LEU A 105 3.90 9.65 6.44
C LEU A 105 3.33 8.75 7.53
N ARG A 106 2.19 9.19 8.06
CA ARG A 106 1.46 8.47 9.10
C ARG A 106 0.22 7.82 8.50
N PHE A 107 -0.06 6.58 8.89
CA PHE A 107 -1.21 5.84 8.39
C PHE A 107 -2.41 5.88 9.35
N SER A 108 -2.17 5.69 10.64
CA SER A 108 -3.24 5.45 11.61
C SER A 108 -3.49 6.63 12.55
N LYS A 109 -4.72 6.72 13.02
CA LYS A 109 -5.11 7.70 14.03
C LYS A 109 -4.33 7.49 15.33
N SER A 110 -4.15 6.23 15.74
CA SER A 110 -3.46 5.90 16.99
C SER A 110 -1.96 6.15 16.94
N GLY A 111 -1.33 6.05 15.77
CA GLY A 111 0.13 6.06 15.64
C GLY A 111 0.81 4.83 16.23
N ASN A 112 0.05 3.79 16.56
CA ASN A 112 0.59 2.54 17.10
C ASN A 112 1.57 1.93 16.12
N LEU A 113 2.77 1.60 16.56
CA LEU A 113 3.85 1.16 15.68
C LEU A 113 3.51 -0.12 14.92
N GLU A 114 2.81 -1.06 15.53
CA GLU A 114 2.40 -2.29 14.87
C GLU A 114 1.39 -2.02 13.77
N ILE A 115 0.40 -1.16 14.05
CA ILE A 115 -0.61 -0.77 13.05
C ILE A 115 0.03 -0.01 11.89
N GLU A 116 0.93 0.94 12.19
CA GLU A 116 1.69 1.66 11.17
C GLU A 116 2.46 0.68 10.27
N ARG A 117 3.10 -0.31 10.89
CA ARG A 117 3.86 -1.31 10.17
C ARG A 117 2.98 -2.17 9.26
N TRP A 118 1.77 -2.52 9.71
CA TRP A 118 0.83 -3.28 8.87
C TRP A 118 0.49 -2.53 7.57
N TYR A 119 0.21 -1.22 7.66
CA TYR A 119 -0.08 -0.42 6.47
C TYR A 119 1.12 -0.30 5.54
N ALA A 120 2.32 -0.28 6.09
CA ALA A 120 3.55 -0.10 5.33
C ALA A 120 4.15 -1.41 4.80
N THR A 121 3.55 -2.55 5.12
CA THR A 121 4.05 -3.86 4.67
C THR A 121 3.50 -4.19 3.30
N HIS A 122 4.39 -4.37 2.33
CA HIS A 122 4.05 -4.86 1.00
C HIS A 122 4.09 -6.39 0.99
N PHE A 123 3.30 -7.01 0.13
CA PHE A 123 3.24 -8.46 -0.04
C PHE A 123 3.84 -8.81 -1.38
N VAL A 124 5.03 -9.42 -1.34
CA VAL A 124 5.87 -9.64 -2.52
C VAL A 124 5.68 -11.04 -3.08
N ASP A 125 5.41 -11.11 -4.39
CA ASP A 125 5.35 -12.36 -5.15
C ASP A 125 6.71 -12.58 -5.80
N SER A 126 7.60 -13.31 -5.12
CA SER A 126 8.97 -13.53 -5.57
C SER A 126 9.04 -14.25 -6.92
N LYS A 127 8.14 -15.20 -7.16
CA LYS A 127 8.08 -15.91 -8.44
C LYS A 127 7.72 -14.97 -9.58
N ARG A 128 6.73 -14.11 -9.35
CA ARG A 128 6.30 -13.15 -10.36
C ARG A 128 7.38 -12.12 -10.64
N ILE A 129 8.10 -11.66 -9.62
CA ILE A 129 9.25 -10.75 -9.82
C ILE A 129 10.29 -11.40 -10.72
N ALA A 130 10.62 -12.66 -10.48
CA ALA A 130 11.58 -13.38 -11.31
C ALA A 130 11.09 -13.47 -12.77
N GLN A 131 9.78 -13.76 -12.98
CA GLN A 131 9.19 -13.79 -14.33
C GLN A 131 9.27 -12.44 -15.00
N LEU A 132 8.95 -11.36 -14.29
CA LEU A 132 8.97 -10.00 -14.84
C LEU A 132 10.38 -9.59 -15.24
N LYS A 133 11.39 -9.99 -14.49
CA LYS A 133 12.80 -9.75 -14.85
C LYS A 133 13.19 -10.46 -16.14
N VAL A 134 12.75 -11.71 -16.31
CA VAL A 134 12.99 -12.47 -17.54
C VAL A 134 12.29 -11.81 -18.72
N GLU A 135 11.02 -11.45 -18.57
CA GLU A 135 10.24 -10.76 -19.61
C GLU A 135 10.89 -9.44 -20.01
N THR A 136 11.38 -8.67 -19.05
CA THR A 136 12.09 -7.41 -19.32
C THR A 136 13.39 -7.66 -20.08
N ALA A 137 14.16 -8.65 -19.69
CA ALA A 137 15.42 -9.01 -20.36
C ALA A 137 15.17 -9.45 -21.81
N ILE A 138 14.14 -10.24 -22.06
CA ILE A 138 13.75 -10.67 -23.41
C ILE A 138 13.36 -9.47 -24.26
N ARG A 139 12.56 -8.55 -23.69
CA ARG A 139 12.08 -7.36 -24.41
C ARG A 139 13.20 -6.41 -24.77
N ASN A 140 14.21 -6.29 -23.90
CA ASN A 140 15.34 -5.37 -24.08
C ASN A 140 16.55 -6.03 -24.77
N GLY A 141 16.51 -7.33 -24.89
CA GLY A 141 17.54 -8.10 -25.57
C GLY A 141 17.22 -8.28 -27.04
#